data_9e19ab6aafe6826d325b57bd40d02de1
#
_entry.id   9e19ab6aafe6826d325b57bd40d02de1
#
_cell.length_a   1.000
_cell.length_b   1.000
_cell.length_c   1.000
_cell.angle_alpha   90.00
_cell.angle_beta   90.00
_cell.angle_gamma   90.00
#
_symmetry.space_group_name_H-M   'P 1'
#
loop_
_entity.id
_entity.type
_entity.pdbx_description
1 polymer ?
#
loop_
_entity_poly.entity_id
_entity_poly.type
_entity_poly.pdbx_seq_one_letter_code
_entity_poly.pdbx_strand_id
1 'polypeptide(L)'
;MITNGATKDQSGLVRGIGRWDLTAIAINTIIGAGIFGLPSKVYSAIGGYSLFAFVLCALIVGIIVLCFAEVASRFENTGGMYIYGKEAFGSFMGFEMGWLYWVVRMTTFAANCNLLLAYLTLFIPEANENPLRVPLILGIALFLIGVNFIGVRQSAFLTNIFTIGKLVPLFVLVAVGMFFIEPGNFKFDVLPEYGAFSSAVLLLIYAFVGFEATVIPAGESKNPKKDMPFALLVSLGLVAVLFILIQVVAIGTLPGLASSEKPLADAAGAFMGPFGATLIGVGAIVSILGNLNGGLLSASRIPFAMAENGELPDALASTHRKFHTPWISIFLTGGITIALTVYSNFITALTIATITRLLVYAVTCASLPVFRRRTNVPEAGFKAPVGIALSSFRCC
;
A
#
# COMPACT_ATOMS: atom_id res chain seq x y z
N MET A 1 33.41 4.86 19.18
CA MET A 1 32.55 4.15 20.14
C MET A 1 31.52 5.14 20.66
N ILE A 2 30.31 5.15 20.09
CA ILE A 2 29.16 5.88 20.65
C ILE A 2 28.05 4.82 20.73
N THR A 3 27.94 4.20 21.91
CA THR A 3 26.85 3.34 22.28
C THR A 3 25.68 4.24 22.64
N ASN A 4 24.81 4.53 21.65
CA ASN A 4 23.51 5.10 21.93
C ASN A 4 22.71 4.07 22.73
N GLY A 5 22.29 4.44 23.95
CA GLY A 5 21.45 3.63 24.83
C GLY A 5 20.09 3.36 24.24
N ALA A 6 20.01 2.38 23.37
CA ALA A 6 18.72 1.84 22.90
C ALA A 6 18.13 1.00 24.03
N THR A 7 17.00 1.44 24.58
CA THR A 7 16.20 0.66 25.53
C THR A 7 15.65 -0.58 24.81
N LYS A 8 15.99 -1.78 25.28
CA LYS A 8 15.38 -3.05 24.84
C LYS A 8 13.99 -3.16 25.43
N ASP A 9 13.00 -3.46 24.59
CA ASP A 9 11.67 -3.86 25.02
C ASP A 9 11.66 -5.33 25.53
N GLN A 10 10.63 -5.74 26.23
CA GLN A 10 10.46 -7.10 26.75
C GLN A 10 10.45 -8.18 25.64
N SER A 11 10.17 -7.78 24.38
CA SER A 11 10.24 -8.64 23.16
C SER A 11 11.67 -8.79 22.60
N GLY A 12 12.69 -8.13 23.17
CA GLY A 12 14.06 -8.12 22.66
C GLY A 12 14.29 -7.22 21.43
N LEU A 13 13.28 -6.49 20.97
CA LEU A 13 13.38 -5.54 19.85
C LEU A 13 14.08 -4.25 20.29
N VAL A 14 14.87 -3.66 19.36
CA VAL A 14 15.58 -2.40 19.60
C VAL A 14 14.75 -1.23 19.10
N ARG A 15 14.37 -0.31 19.99
CA ARG A 15 13.63 0.91 19.63
C ARG A 15 14.57 1.91 18.94
N GLY A 16 14.63 1.85 17.60
CA GLY A 16 15.51 2.67 16.77
C GLY A 16 14.79 3.63 15.82
N ILE A 17 13.53 3.35 15.46
CA ILE A 17 12.78 4.05 14.42
C ILE A 17 12.18 5.35 14.95
N GLY A 18 12.54 6.49 14.35
CA GLY A 18 11.97 7.79 14.67
C GLY A 18 10.76 8.15 13.81
N ARG A 19 10.09 9.28 14.15
CA ARG A 19 8.88 9.72 13.42
C ARG A 19 9.09 9.95 11.93
N TRP A 20 10.24 10.45 11.52
CA TRP A 20 10.55 10.69 10.10
C TRP A 20 10.87 9.40 9.35
N ASP A 21 11.48 8.42 10.02
CA ASP A 21 11.70 7.09 9.45
C ASP A 21 10.36 6.40 9.19
N LEU A 22 9.43 6.47 10.16
CA LEU A 22 8.06 5.97 10.00
C LEU A 22 7.30 6.70 8.89
N THR A 23 7.46 8.03 8.79
CA THR A 23 6.86 8.83 7.70
C THR A 23 7.40 8.38 6.34
N ALA A 24 8.71 8.16 6.23
CA ALA A 24 9.33 7.66 5.01
C ALA A 24 8.82 6.25 4.65
N ILE A 25 8.69 5.36 5.64
CA ILE A 25 8.08 4.03 5.46
C ILE A 25 6.64 4.16 4.95
N ALA A 26 5.83 5.03 5.57
CA ALA A 26 4.45 5.26 5.16
C ALA A 26 4.36 5.80 3.72
N ILE A 27 5.10 6.84 3.38
CA ILE A 27 5.17 7.38 2.02
C ILE A 27 5.59 6.28 1.04
N ASN A 28 6.62 5.51 1.39
CA ASN A 28 7.10 4.43 0.55
C ASN A 28 6.04 3.35 0.31
N THR A 29 5.28 2.98 1.32
CA THR A 29 4.27 1.93 1.22
C THR A 29 2.97 2.41 0.55
N ILE A 30 2.58 3.68 0.71
CA ILE A 30 1.43 4.26 0.02
C ILE A 30 1.75 4.46 -1.47
N ILE A 31 2.90 5.04 -1.81
CA ILE A 31 3.30 5.21 -3.23
C ILE A 31 3.68 3.85 -3.81
N GLY A 32 2.70 3.14 -4.31
CA GLY A 32 2.81 1.85 -4.96
C GLY A 32 2.42 1.91 -6.44
N ALA A 33 1.94 0.78 -6.96
CA ALA A 33 1.47 0.66 -8.33
C ALA A 33 0.23 1.53 -8.65
N GLY A 34 -0.60 1.82 -7.64
CA GLY A 34 -1.87 2.52 -7.82
C GLY A 34 -1.73 3.84 -8.57
N ILE A 35 -0.80 4.70 -8.16
CA ILE A 35 -0.62 6.00 -8.82
C ILE A 35 -0.12 5.89 -10.26
N PHE A 36 0.59 4.83 -10.60
CA PHE A 36 1.09 4.62 -11.95
C PHE A 36 0.02 4.08 -12.92
N GLY A 37 -1.03 3.40 -12.44
CA GLY A 37 -2.03 2.75 -13.28
C GLY A 37 -3.44 3.36 -13.20
N LEU A 38 -3.80 4.01 -12.11
CA LEU A 38 -5.17 4.48 -11.89
C LEU A 38 -5.54 5.82 -12.56
N PRO A 39 -4.62 6.75 -12.81
CA PRO A 39 -4.95 8.03 -13.46
C PRO A 39 -5.78 7.87 -14.73
N SER A 40 -5.40 6.98 -15.64
CA SER A 40 -6.14 6.71 -16.88
C SER A 40 -7.46 6.00 -16.62
N LYS A 41 -7.48 5.00 -15.73
CA LYS A 41 -8.67 4.18 -15.46
C LYS A 41 -9.79 5.02 -14.82
N VAL A 42 -9.43 5.92 -13.91
CA VAL A 42 -10.39 6.82 -13.27
C VAL A 42 -10.83 7.91 -14.27
N TYR A 43 -9.90 8.46 -15.06
CA TYR A 43 -10.25 9.44 -16.08
C TYR A 43 -11.14 8.85 -17.19
N SER A 44 -10.93 7.60 -17.59
CA SER A 44 -11.80 6.93 -18.57
C SER A 44 -13.23 6.72 -18.07
N ALA A 45 -13.42 6.56 -16.76
CA ALA A 45 -14.72 6.35 -16.14
C ALA A 45 -15.52 7.65 -15.92
N ILE A 46 -14.86 8.75 -15.55
CA ILE A 46 -15.52 9.98 -15.07
C ILE A 46 -14.89 11.28 -15.59
N GLY A 47 -13.98 11.20 -16.57
CA GLY A 47 -13.37 12.38 -17.21
C GLY A 47 -12.65 13.30 -16.22
N GLY A 48 -12.78 14.62 -16.43
CA GLY A 48 -12.21 15.66 -15.56
C GLY A 48 -12.66 15.59 -14.11
N TYR A 49 -13.83 15.01 -13.83
CA TYR A 49 -14.32 14.78 -12.47
C TYR A 49 -13.44 13.83 -11.65
N SER A 50 -12.50 13.15 -12.28
CA SER A 50 -11.48 12.35 -11.61
C SER A 50 -10.67 13.15 -10.56
N LEU A 51 -10.46 14.46 -10.78
CA LEU A 51 -9.81 15.33 -9.78
C LEU A 51 -10.59 15.41 -8.47
N PHE A 52 -11.92 15.58 -8.57
CA PHE A 52 -12.79 15.59 -7.38
C PHE A 52 -12.82 14.22 -6.70
N ALA A 53 -12.78 13.13 -7.48
CA ALA A 53 -12.69 11.78 -6.93
C ALA A 53 -11.38 11.55 -6.15
N PHE A 54 -10.23 12.07 -6.61
CA PHE A 54 -8.97 12.04 -5.86
C PHE A 54 -9.08 12.80 -4.53
N VAL A 55 -9.65 14.01 -4.54
CA VAL A 55 -9.85 14.81 -3.32
C VAL A 55 -10.80 14.08 -2.35
N LEU A 56 -11.94 13.61 -2.83
CA LEU A 56 -12.91 12.89 -1.99
C LEU A 56 -12.30 11.61 -1.41
N CYS A 57 -11.55 10.85 -2.23
CA CYS A 57 -10.85 9.66 -1.76
C CYS A 57 -9.82 9.99 -0.67
N ALA A 58 -9.03 11.06 -0.83
CA ALA A 58 -8.09 11.53 0.19
C ALA A 58 -8.79 11.87 1.50
N LEU A 59 -9.99 12.49 1.45
CA LEU A 59 -10.79 12.80 2.63
C LEU A 59 -11.33 11.53 3.30
N ILE A 60 -11.87 10.58 2.53
CA ILE A 60 -12.38 9.29 3.06
C ILE A 60 -11.25 8.52 3.73
N VAL A 61 -10.12 8.37 3.05
CA VAL A 61 -8.94 7.69 3.62
C VAL A 61 -8.39 8.47 4.80
N GLY A 62 -8.46 9.81 4.79
CA GLY A 62 -8.11 10.68 5.91
C GLY A 62 -8.88 10.34 7.18
N ILE A 63 -10.20 10.12 7.07
CA ILE A 63 -11.03 9.69 8.20
C ILE A 63 -10.59 8.30 8.73
N ILE A 64 -10.30 7.36 7.84
CA ILE A 64 -9.79 6.03 8.21
C ILE A 64 -8.45 6.16 8.93
N VAL A 65 -7.53 6.97 8.38
CA VAL A 65 -6.19 7.19 8.96
C VAL A 65 -6.28 7.86 10.34
N LEU A 66 -7.22 8.78 10.55
CA LEU A 66 -7.45 9.36 11.87
C LEU A 66 -7.85 8.28 12.91
N CYS A 67 -8.72 7.33 12.53
CA CYS A 67 -9.06 6.20 13.39
C CYS A 67 -7.83 5.31 13.67
N PHE A 68 -7.05 4.98 12.65
CA PHE A 68 -5.82 4.23 12.80
C PHE A 68 -4.79 4.94 13.68
N ALA A 69 -4.64 6.25 13.54
CA ALA A 69 -3.71 7.07 14.31
C ALA A 69 -4.07 7.02 15.82
N GLU A 70 -5.34 7.11 16.18
CA GLU A 70 -5.75 6.99 17.57
C GLU A 70 -5.57 5.57 18.10
N VAL A 71 -6.03 4.55 17.37
CA VAL A 71 -5.88 3.16 17.79
C VAL A 71 -4.40 2.78 17.93
N ALA A 72 -3.57 3.10 16.93
CA ALA A 72 -2.14 2.83 16.97
C ALA A 72 -1.42 3.54 18.12
N SER A 73 -1.86 4.74 18.49
CA SER A 73 -1.27 5.48 19.62
C SER A 73 -1.51 4.86 21.00
N ARG A 74 -2.36 3.83 21.09
CA ARG A 74 -2.64 3.10 22.35
C ARG A 74 -1.70 1.94 22.57
N PHE A 75 -1.21 1.32 21.49
CA PHE A 75 -0.44 0.09 21.53
C PHE A 75 1.03 0.35 21.19
N GLU A 76 1.91 -0.25 21.98
CA GLU A 76 3.35 -0.19 21.78
C GLU A 76 3.91 -1.50 21.21
N ASN A 77 3.08 -2.53 21.09
CA ASN A 77 3.47 -3.87 20.64
C ASN A 77 3.45 -3.97 19.11
N THR A 78 4.38 -4.75 18.57
CA THR A 78 4.42 -5.10 17.14
C THR A 78 3.24 -6.00 16.78
N GLY A 79 2.58 -5.75 15.63
CA GLY A 79 1.48 -6.60 15.13
C GLY A 79 0.32 -5.83 14.49
N GLY A 80 0.22 -4.53 14.73
CA GLY A 80 -0.76 -3.65 14.05
C GLY A 80 -2.20 -4.15 14.15
N MET A 81 -2.90 -4.22 13.02
CA MET A 81 -4.33 -4.51 12.93
C MET A 81 -4.76 -5.84 13.54
N TYR A 82 -3.90 -6.88 13.49
CA TYR A 82 -4.15 -8.15 14.15
C TYR A 82 -4.37 -7.96 15.67
N ILE A 83 -3.48 -7.21 16.32
CA ILE A 83 -3.60 -6.90 17.76
C ILE A 83 -4.86 -6.08 18.02
N TYR A 84 -5.17 -5.09 17.19
CA TYR A 84 -6.34 -4.24 17.36
C TYR A 84 -7.65 -5.04 17.32
N GLY A 85 -7.78 -5.96 16.36
CA GLY A 85 -8.92 -6.86 16.27
C GLY A 85 -9.00 -7.82 17.44
N LYS A 86 -7.88 -8.45 17.83
CA LYS A 86 -7.80 -9.39 18.94
C LYS A 86 -8.15 -8.74 20.28
N GLU A 87 -7.58 -7.58 20.56
CA GLU A 87 -7.82 -6.85 21.80
C GLU A 87 -9.25 -6.28 21.89
N ALA A 88 -9.83 -5.83 20.77
CA ALA A 88 -11.17 -5.28 20.74
C ALA A 88 -12.26 -6.35 20.80
N PHE A 89 -12.13 -7.44 20.05
CA PHE A 89 -13.21 -8.38 19.74
C PHE A 89 -12.89 -9.85 20.04
N GLY A 90 -11.67 -10.12 20.54
CA GLY A 90 -11.23 -11.48 20.91
C GLY A 90 -10.47 -12.22 19.79
N SER A 91 -10.03 -13.44 20.12
CA SER A 91 -9.09 -14.23 19.28
C SER A 91 -9.65 -14.57 17.89
N PHE A 92 -10.95 -14.86 17.77
CA PHE A 92 -11.59 -15.12 16.47
C PHE A 92 -11.42 -13.94 15.50
N MET A 93 -11.71 -12.73 15.96
CA MET A 93 -11.55 -11.53 15.15
C MET A 93 -10.08 -11.26 14.81
N GLY A 94 -9.16 -11.57 15.73
CA GLY A 94 -7.72 -11.52 15.45
C GLY A 94 -7.35 -12.44 14.28
N PHE A 95 -7.81 -13.69 14.32
CA PHE A 95 -7.59 -14.67 13.24
C PHE A 95 -8.12 -14.14 11.90
N GLU A 96 -9.39 -13.68 11.86
CA GLU A 96 -10.01 -13.14 10.64
C GLU A 96 -9.21 -11.95 10.08
N MET A 97 -8.73 -11.05 10.93
CA MET A 97 -7.89 -9.92 10.51
C MET A 97 -6.57 -10.37 9.89
N GLY A 98 -5.91 -11.38 10.47
CA GLY A 98 -4.70 -11.97 9.92
C GLY A 98 -4.96 -12.60 8.55
N TRP A 99 -6.01 -13.43 8.44
CA TRP A 99 -6.39 -14.11 7.23
C TRP A 99 -6.76 -13.16 6.10
N LEU A 100 -7.66 -12.19 6.37
CA LEU A 100 -8.06 -11.18 5.39
C LEU A 100 -6.86 -10.34 4.93
N TYR A 101 -5.96 -9.97 5.85
CA TYR A 101 -4.76 -9.21 5.49
C TYR A 101 -3.79 -10.03 4.63
N TRP A 102 -3.69 -11.34 4.83
CA TRP A 102 -2.93 -12.23 3.96
C TRP A 102 -3.51 -12.25 2.54
N VAL A 103 -4.83 -12.40 2.41
CA VAL A 103 -5.52 -12.31 1.10
C VAL A 103 -5.27 -10.97 0.43
N VAL A 104 -5.37 -9.86 1.17
CA VAL A 104 -5.04 -8.51 0.68
C VAL A 104 -3.65 -8.45 0.09
N ARG A 105 -2.65 -9.04 0.77
CA ARG A 105 -1.25 -9.00 0.31
C ARG A 105 -1.05 -9.80 -0.98
N MET A 106 -1.65 -10.97 -1.09
CA MET A 106 -1.56 -11.82 -2.29
C MET A 106 -2.24 -11.17 -3.51
N THR A 107 -3.44 -10.62 -3.32
CA THR A 107 -4.18 -9.94 -4.39
C THR A 107 -3.54 -8.61 -4.79
N THR A 108 -2.95 -7.88 -3.84
CA THR A 108 -2.13 -6.69 -4.12
C THR A 108 -0.90 -7.04 -4.97
N PHE A 109 -0.22 -8.16 -4.66
CA PHE A 109 0.89 -8.62 -5.49
C PHE A 109 0.42 -8.91 -6.92
N ALA A 110 -0.69 -9.63 -7.08
CA ALA A 110 -1.24 -9.96 -8.39
C ALA A 110 -1.58 -8.69 -9.20
N ALA A 111 -2.22 -7.69 -8.59
CA ALA A 111 -2.48 -6.41 -9.23
C ALA A 111 -1.18 -5.71 -9.66
N ASN A 112 -0.22 -5.58 -8.75
CA ASN A 112 1.05 -4.91 -9.01
C ASN A 112 1.85 -5.61 -10.11
N CYS A 113 1.90 -6.95 -10.11
CA CYS A 113 2.62 -7.71 -11.12
C CYS A 113 1.99 -7.55 -12.51
N ASN A 114 0.65 -7.56 -12.61
CA ASN A 114 -0.02 -7.29 -13.88
C ASN A 114 0.24 -5.85 -14.40
N LEU A 115 0.29 -4.85 -13.52
CA LEU A 115 0.67 -3.49 -13.93
C LEU A 115 2.15 -3.40 -14.33
N LEU A 116 3.03 -4.15 -13.66
CA LEU A 116 4.45 -4.22 -14.04
C LEU A 116 4.61 -4.67 -15.49
N LEU A 117 3.85 -5.68 -15.92
CA LEU A 117 3.87 -6.15 -17.31
C LEU A 117 3.44 -5.05 -18.29
N ALA A 118 2.42 -4.27 -17.95
CA ALA A 118 2.00 -3.13 -18.78
C ALA A 118 3.11 -2.08 -18.91
N TYR A 119 3.88 -1.80 -17.85
CA TYR A 119 5.02 -0.88 -17.95
C TYR A 119 6.23 -1.49 -18.67
N LEU A 120 6.42 -2.81 -18.59
CA LEU A 120 7.46 -3.50 -19.33
C LEU A 120 7.27 -3.43 -20.87
N THR A 121 6.04 -3.19 -21.35
CA THR A 121 5.79 -2.98 -22.79
C THR A 121 6.51 -1.77 -23.37
N LEU A 122 7.03 -0.86 -22.54
CA LEU A 122 7.93 0.22 -22.98
C LEU A 122 9.25 -0.30 -23.56
N PHE A 123 9.71 -1.46 -23.10
CA PHE A 123 11.00 -2.06 -23.46
C PHE A 123 10.81 -3.36 -24.23
N ILE A 124 9.76 -4.10 -23.94
CA ILE A 124 9.41 -5.39 -24.54
C ILE A 124 7.93 -5.29 -24.94
N PRO A 125 7.61 -4.91 -26.19
CA PRO A 125 6.22 -4.64 -26.61
C PRO A 125 5.25 -5.79 -26.32
N GLU A 126 5.70 -7.03 -26.40
CA GLU A 126 4.91 -8.25 -26.22
C GLU A 126 4.83 -8.71 -24.74
N ALA A 127 5.37 -7.93 -23.78
CA ALA A 127 5.50 -8.35 -22.38
C ALA A 127 4.15 -8.70 -21.72
N ASN A 128 3.06 -8.08 -22.16
CA ASN A 128 1.71 -8.31 -21.62
C ASN A 128 0.86 -9.27 -22.45
N GLU A 129 1.44 -9.88 -23.50
CA GLU A 129 0.77 -10.79 -24.44
C GLU A 129 1.29 -12.23 -24.29
N ASN A 130 0.44 -13.21 -24.66
CA ASN A 130 0.88 -14.59 -24.74
C ASN A 130 1.71 -14.81 -26.05
N PRO A 131 2.81 -15.60 -26.02
CA PRO A 131 3.19 -16.53 -24.93
C PRO A 131 4.09 -15.92 -23.83
N LEU A 132 4.54 -14.66 -23.95
CA LEU A 132 5.58 -14.09 -23.08
C LEU A 132 5.08 -13.71 -21.67
N ARG A 133 3.79 -13.37 -21.53
CA ARG A 133 3.19 -12.92 -20.28
C ARG A 133 3.43 -13.89 -19.11
N VAL A 134 3.10 -15.18 -19.29
CA VAL A 134 3.21 -16.18 -18.20
C VAL A 134 4.66 -16.44 -17.80
N PRO A 135 5.62 -16.67 -18.71
CA PRO A 135 7.05 -16.76 -18.36
C PRO A 135 7.58 -15.55 -17.59
N LEU A 136 7.18 -14.32 -17.94
CA LEU A 136 7.61 -13.12 -17.23
C LEU A 136 7.05 -13.09 -15.79
N ILE A 137 5.76 -13.40 -15.61
CA ILE A 137 5.15 -13.52 -14.27
C ILE A 137 5.93 -14.52 -13.43
N LEU A 138 6.20 -15.72 -13.98
CA LEU A 138 6.94 -16.77 -13.26
C LEU A 138 8.36 -16.31 -12.93
N GLY A 139 9.08 -15.70 -13.88
CA GLY A 139 10.44 -15.21 -13.67
C GLY A 139 10.50 -14.17 -12.54
N ILE A 140 9.62 -13.17 -12.57
CA ILE A 140 9.54 -12.14 -11.54
C ILE A 140 9.19 -12.75 -10.18
N ALA A 141 8.14 -13.57 -10.12
CA ALA A 141 7.68 -14.16 -8.87
C ALA A 141 8.73 -15.10 -8.27
N LEU A 142 9.31 -16.01 -9.06
CA LEU A 142 10.34 -16.93 -8.59
C LEU A 142 11.61 -16.21 -8.15
N PHE A 143 12.02 -15.15 -8.84
CA PHE A 143 13.13 -14.29 -8.41
C PHE A 143 12.86 -13.69 -7.02
N LEU A 144 11.68 -13.09 -6.82
CA LEU A 144 11.31 -12.49 -5.53
C LEU A 144 11.12 -13.53 -4.42
N ILE A 145 10.57 -14.71 -4.72
CA ILE A 145 10.49 -15.84 -3.80
C ILE A 145 11.90 -16.25 -3.37
N GLY A 146 12.83 -16.40 -4.32
CA GLY A 146 14.22 -16.75 -4.07
C GLY A 146 14.94 -15.73 -3.18
N VAL A 147 14.78 -14.43 -3.43
CA VAL A 147 15.34 -13.35 -2.60
C VAL A 147 14.80 -13.41 -1.17
N ASN A 148 13.48 -13.61 -1.02
CA ASN A 148 12.84 -13.71 0.30
C ASN A 148 13.22 -15.00 1.06
N PHE A 149 13.49 -16.08 0.32
CA PHE A 149 13.96 -17.35 0.88
C PHE A 149 15.39 -17.25 1.42
N ILE A 150 16.31 -16.56 0.68
CA ILE A 150 17.72 -16.40 1.07
C ILE A 150 17.86 -15.55 2.33
N GLY A 151 17.00 -14.53 2.53
CA GLY A 151 16.97 -13.80 3.79
C GLY A 151 16.38 -12.39 3.75
N VAL A 152 15.97 -11.93 4.93
CA VAL A 152 15.34 -10.62 5.15
C VAL A 152 16.29 -9.47 4.84
N ARG A 153 17.60 -9.62 5.10
CA ARG A 153 18.59 -8.56 4.89
C ARG A 153 18.73 -8.18 3.41
N GLN A 154 18.71 -9.17 2.53
CA GLN A 154 18.77 -8.97 1.08
C GLN A 154 17.51 -8.30 0.56
N SER A 155 16.35 -8.71 1.06
CA SER A 155 15.06 -8.10 0.73
C SER A 155 14.98 -6.64 1.19
N ALA A 156 15.45 -6.31 2.39
CA ALA A 156 15.46 -4.94 2.92
C ALA A 156 16.40 -4.01 2.12
N PHE A 157 17.58 -4.49 1.72
CA PHE A 157 18.52 -3.73 0.89
C PHE A 157 17.90 -3.34 -0.47
N LEU A 158 17.25 -4.29 -1.14
CA LEU A 158 16.54 -4.04 -2.39
C LEU A 158 15.40 -3.02 -2.20
N THR A 159 14.65 -3.11 -1.10
CA THR A 159 13.57 -2.18 -0.80
C THR A 159 14.07 -0.74 -0.67
N ASN A 160 15.22 -0.52 -0.04
CA ASN A 160 15.80 0.82 0.10
C ASN A 160 16.22 1.42 -1.25
N ILE A 161 16.86 0.64 -2.13
CA ILE A 161 17.20 1.09 -3.50
C ILE A 161 15.93 1.49 -4.25
N PHE A 162 14.90 0.66 -4.19
CA PHE A 162 13.65 0.92 -4.88
C PHE A 162 12.89 2.14 -4.34
N THR A 163 13.06 2.48 -3.05
CA THR A 163 12.39 3.65 -2.46
C THR A 163 12.90 4.97 -3.02
N ILE A 164 14.19 5.13 -3.17
CA ILE A 164 14.80 6.35 -3.73
C ILE A 164 14.43 6.46 -5.21
N GLY A 165 14.52 5.35 -5.95
CA GLY A 165 14.31 5.30 -7.39
C GLY A 165 12.90 5.68 -7.85
N LYS A 166 11.87 5.59 -6.98
CA LYS A 166 10.48 5.91 -7.35
C LYS A 166 10.06 7.36 -7.11
N LEU A 167 10.61 8.01 -6.08
CA LEU A 167 10.19 9.37 -5.72
C LEU A 167 10.71 10.41 -6.70
N VAL A 168 11.97 10.29 -7.12
CA VAL A 168 12.60 11.25 -8.04
C VAL A 168 11.82 11.38 -9.35
N PRO A 169 11.46 10.30 -10.08
CA PRO A 169 10.68 10.41 -11.30
C PRO A 169 9.31 11.09 -11.10
N LEU A 170 8.60 10.80 -10.01
CA LEU A 170 7.29 11.41 -9.74
C LEU A 170 7.40 12.91 -9.46
N PHE A 171 8.42 13.35 -8.71
CA PHE A 171 8.67 14.77 -8.50
C PHE A 171 9.06 15.48 -9.80
N VAL A 172 9.89 14.87 -10.65
CA VAL A 172 10.24 15.42 -11.96
C VAL A 172 9.00 15.52 -12.84
N LEU A 173 8.15 14.50 -12.88
CA LEU A 173 6.88 14.51 -13.62
C LEU A 173 6.03 15.72 -13.24
N VAL A 174 5.83 15.96 -11.94
CA VAL A 174 5.03 17.08 -11.46
C VAL A 174 5.74 18.40 -11.72
N ALA A 175 7.00 18.54 -11.30
CA ALA A 175 7.73 19.82 -11.38
C ALA A 175 7.86 20.33 -12.82
N VAL A 176 8.13 19.43 -13.78
CA VAL A 176 8.25 19.81 -15.19
C VAL A 176 6.88 19.86 -15.85
N GLY A 177 6.00 18.87 -15.63
CA GLY A 177 4.71 18.78 -16.29
C GLY A 177 3.76 19.93 -16.00
N MET A 178 3.87 20.59 -14.84
CA MET A 178 3.09 21.78 -14.50
C MET A 178 3.26 22.94 -15.49
N PHE A 179 4.40 23.02 -16.17
CA PHE A 179 4.67 24.05 -17.18
C PHE A 179 4.08 23.74 -18.56
N PHE A 180 3.60 22.51 -18.78
CA PHE A 180 3.07 22.03 -20.05
C PHE A 180 1.57 21.70 -19.99
N ILE A 181 0.88 22.21 -18.99
CA ILE A 181 -0.56 22.00 -18.82
C ILE A 181 -1.31 22.79 -19.89
N GLU A 182 -2.15 22.10 -20.65
CA GLU A 182 -3.11 22.69 -21.58
C GLU A 182 -4.50 22.74 -20.91
N PRO A 183 -5.04 23.93 -20.61
CA PRO A 183 -6.34 24.06 -19.95
C PRO A 183 -7.50 23.42 -20.73
N GLY A 184 -7.40 23.36 -22.07
CA GLY A 184 -8.41 22.71 -22.93
C GLY A 184 -8.57 21.21 -22.75
N ASN A 185 -7.63 20.53 -22.06
CA ASN A 185 -7.73 19.12 -21.77
C ASN A 185 -8.63 18.79 -20.56
N PHE A 186 -8.98 19.81 -19.75
CA PHE A 186 -9.87 19.65 -18.59
C PHE A 186 -11.34 19.73 -19.03
N LYS A 187 -11.90 18.56 -19.41
CA LYS A 187 -13.29 18.47 -19.87
C LYS A 187 -14.19 18.04 -18.72
N PHE A 188 -15.22 18.86 -18.46
CA PHE A 188 -16.25 18.62 -17.46
C PHE A 188 -17.66 18.61 -18.09
N ASP A 189 -17.75 18.14 -19.35
CA ASP A 189 -18.92 18.34 -20.21
C ASP A 189 -20.14 17.52 -19.73
N VAL A 190 -19.90 16.35 -19.15
CA VAL A 190 -20.98 15.44 -18.70
C VAL A 190 -20.76 15.08 -17.24
N LEU A 191 -21.78 15.32 -16.41
CA LEU A 191 -21.75 14.89 -15.01
C LEU A 191 -21.77 13.35 -14.95
N PRO A 192 -20.81 12.71 -14.27
CA PRO A 192 -20.77 11.26 -14.21
C PRO A 192 -21.96 10.71 -13.43
N GLU A 193 -22.46 9.54 -13.84
CA GLU A 193 -23.43 8.79 -13.08
C GLU A 193 -22.87 8.41 -11.70
N TYR A 194 -23.75 8.35 -10.68
CA TYR A 194 -23.37 7.99 -9.32
C TYR A 194 -22.61 6.66 -9.26
N GLY A 195 -23.04 5.64 -10.03
CA GLY A 195 -22.38 4.34 -10.09
C GLY A 195 -20.94 4.41 -10.62
N ALA A 196 -20.71 5.17 -11.69
CA ALA A 196 -19.39 5.37 -12.27
C ALA A 196 -18.47 6.15 -11.29
N PHE A 197 -18.98 7.21 -10.67
CA PHE A 197 -18.23 8.01 -9.71
C PHE A 197 -17.83 7.21 -8.45
N SER A 198 -18.78 6.45 -7.86
CA SER A 198 -18.49 5.63 -6.69
C SER A 198 -17.52 4.49 -6.99
N SER A 199 -17.60 3.88 -8.17
CA SER A 199 -16.64 2.88 -8.64
C SER A 199 -15.24 3.47 -8.82
N ALA A 200 -15.14 4.68 -9.37
CA ALA A 200 -13.88 5.40 -9.52
C ALA A 200 -13.24 5.71 -8.15
N VAL A 201 -14.03 6.16 -7.17
CA VAL A 201 -13.55 6.38 -5.79
C VAL A 201 -13.08 5.07 -5.16
N LEU A 202 -13.81 3.95 -5.34
CA LEU A 202 -13.40 2.64 -4.84
C LEU A 202 -12.04 2.21 -5.43
N LEU A 203 -11.82 2.41 -6.73
CA LEU A 203 -10.53 2.14 -7.37
C LEU A 203 -9.42 3.03 -6.78
N LEU A 204 -9.71 4.32 -6.53
CA LEU A 204 -8.74 5.27 -5.97
C LEU A 204 -8.35 4.94 -4.54
N ILE A 205 -9.21 4.30 -3.73
CA ILE A 205 -8.84 3.85 -2.40
C ILE A 205 -7.58 2.98 -2.47
N TYR A 206 -7.43 2.15 -3.53
CA TYR A 206 -6.21 1.35 -3.73
C TYR A 206 -4.93 2.20 -3.88
N ALA A 207 -5.01 3.40 -4.44
CA ALA A 207 -3.84 4.27 -4.56
C ALA A 207 -3.39 4.81 -3.20
N PHE A 208 -4.33 5.05 -2.28
CA PHE A 208 -4.07 5.66 -0.97
C PHE A 208 -3.81 4.67 0.17
N VAL A 209 -3.87 3.35 -0.09
CA VAL A 209 -3.60 2.33 0.92
C VAL A 209 -2.10 2.02 1.02
N GLY A 210 -1.73 1.29 2.07
CA GLY A 210 -0.34 0.95 2.38
C GLY A 210 0.14 1.58 3.67
N PHE A 211 -0.52 2.65 4.15
CA PHE A 211 -0.22 3.30 5.42
C PHE A 211 -0.29 2.34 6.62
N GLU A 212 -1.12 1.31 6.53
CA GLU A 212 -1.27 0.28 7.56
C GLU A 212 0.00 -0.51 7.84
N ALA A 213 0.93 -0.59 6.87
CA ALA A 213 2.22 -1.23 7.08
C ALA A 213 3.07 -0.48 8.13
N THR A 214 2.84 0.82 8.29
CA THR A 214 3.58 1.68 9.22
C THR A 214 3.26 1.37 10.68
N VAL A 215 2.05 0.88 10.97
CA VAL A 215 1.65 0.56 12.36
C VAL A 215 2.15 -0.80 12.84
N ILE A 216 2.67 -1.63 11.94
CA ILE A 216 3.18 -2.96 12.30
C ILE A 216 4.41 -2.90 13.20
N PRO A 217 5.47 -2.09 12.89
CA PRO A 217 6.68 -2.02 13.69
C PRO A 217 6.56 -1.06 14.90
N ALA A 218 5.38 -1.00 15.54
CA ALA A 218 5.18 -0.10 16.68
C ALA A 218 6.17 -0.35 17.83
N GLY A 219 6.54 -1.62 18.10
CA GLY A 219 7.53 -1.98 19.13
C GLY A 219 8.96 -1.50 18.84
N GLU A 220 9.27 -1.17 17.59
CA GLU A 220 10.59 -0.66 17.17
C GLU A 220 10.63 0.89 17.14
N SER A 221 9.50 1.57 17.32
CA SER A 221 9.43 3.03 17.39
C SER A 221 9.97 3.58 18.70
N LYS A 222 10.65 4.72 18.64
CA LYS A 222 11.17 5.43 19.83
C LYS A 222 10.05 5.94 20.73
N ASN A 223 8.97 6.44 20.13
CA ASN A 223 7.80 6.94 20.85
C ASN A 223 6.51 6.63 20.08
N PRO A 224 6.02 5.37 20.09
CA PRO A 224 4.89 4.93 19.29
C PRO A 224 3.66 5.82 19.42
N LYS A 225 3.34 6.24 20.66
CA LYS A 225 2.16 7.07 20.98
C LYS A 225 2.10 8.39 20.22
N LYS A 226 3.25 8.99 19.90
CA LYS A 226 3.34 10.27 19.20
C LYS A 226 3.80 10.10 17.75
N ASP A 227 4.73 9.17 17.51
CA ASP A 227 5.39 9.01 16.23
C ASP A 227 4.47 8.35 15.19
N MET A 228 3.60 7.39 15.61
CA MET A 228 2.64 6.74 14.72
C MET A 228 1.58 7.71 14.16
N PRO A 229 0.85 8.48 15.00
CA PRO A 229 -0.10 9.48 14.49
C PRO A 229 0.56 10.50 13.56
N PHE A 230 1.73 11.01 13.94
CA PHE A 230 2.47 11.97 13.13
C PHE A 230 2.81 11.38 11.75
N ALA A 231 3.40 10.19 11.71
CA ALA A 231 3.80 9.54 10.48
C ALA A 231 2.61 9.27 9.55
N LEU A 232 1.51 8.75 10.09
CA LEU A 232 0.29 8.45 9.34
C LEU A 232 -0.34 9.70 8.72
N LEU A 233 -0.50 10.78 9.50
CA LEU A 233 -1.16 12.00 9.04
C LEU A 233 -0.31 12.79 8.06
N VAL A 234 0.99 12.95 8.36
CA VAL A 234 1.92 13.69 7.49
C VAL A 234 2.13 12.97 6.17
N SER A 235 2.32 11.65 6.20
CA SER A 235 2.50 10.86 4.97
C SER A 235 1.28 10.91 4.07
N LEU A 236 0.07 10.74 4.65
CA LEU A 236 -1.16 10.83 3.87
C LEU A 236 -1.33 12.22 3.24
N GLY A 237 -1.11 13.29 4.00
CA GLY A 237 -1.21 14.66 3.49
C GLY A 237 -0.25 14.93 2.34
N LEU A 238 1.02 14.55 2.47
CA LEU A 238 2.03 14.72 1.42
C LEU A 238 1.69 13.89 0.17
N VAL A 239 1.28 12.64 0.36
CA VAL A 239 0.91 11.76 -0.76
C VAL A 239 -0.37 12.23 -1.45
N ALA A 240 -1.37 12.70 -0.70
CA ALA A 240 -2.60 13.21 -1.29
C ALA A 240 -2.33 14.41 -2.21
N VAL A 241 -1.52 15.37 -1.75
CA VAL A 241 -1.12 16.52 -2.57
C VAL A 241 -0.37 16.04 -3.82
N LEU A 242 0.60 15.14 -3.67
CA LEU A 242 1.36 14.61 -4.81
C LEU A 242 0.45 13.90 -5.83
N PHE A 243 -0.49 13.08 -5.38
CA PHE A 243 -1.40 12.33 -6.26
C PHE A 243 -2.36 13.24 -7.02
N ILE A 244 -2.89 14.28 -6.36
CA ILE A 244 -3.73 15.28 -7.01
C ILE A 244 -2.92 16.03 -8.08
N LEU A 245 -1.69 16.45 -7.77
CA LEU A 245 -0.81 17.12 -8.73
C LEU A 245 -0.46 16.21 -9.92
N ILE A 246 -0.19 14.93 -9.68
CA ILE A 246 0.04 13.94 -10.75
C ILE A 246 -1.20 13.83 -11.65
N GLN A 247 -2.41 13.76 -11.08
CA GLN A 247 -3.63 13.70 -11.87
C GLN A 247 -3.85 14.97 -12.70
N VAL A 248 -3.57 16.14 -12.11
CA VAL A 248 -3.62 17.43 -12.82
C VAL A 248 -2.66 17.42 -14.02
N VAL A 249 -1.41 17.01 -13.81
CA VAL A 249 -0.42 16.90 -14.89
C VAL A 249 -0.85 15.87 -15.95
N ALA A 250 -1.30 14.70 -15.53
CA ALA A 250 -1.71 13.66 -16.48
C ALA A 250 -2.88 14.12 -17.37
N ILE A 251 -3.89 14.79 -16.82
CA ILE A 251 -5.00 15.36 -17.60
C ILE A 251 -4.49 16.49 -18.50
N GLY A 252 -3.74 17.43 -17.94
CA GLY A 252 -3.31 18.64 -18.64
C GLY A 252 -2.34 18.36 -19.78
N THR A 253 -1.54 17.27 -19.71
CA THR A 253 -0.48 17.02 -20.70
C THR A 253 -0.76 15.86 -21.67
N LEU A 254 -1.75 15.01 -21.39
CA LEU A 254 -2.04 13.82 -22.20
C LEU A 254 -3.51 13.78 -22.67
N PRO A 255 -3.84 14.30 -23.88
CA PRO A 255 -5.20 14.28 -24.42
C PRO A 255 -5.81 12.86 -24.52
N GLY A 256 -4.97 11.84 -24.76
CA GLY A 256 -5.35 10.42 -24.84
C GLY A 256 -5.33 9.67 -23.51
N LEU A 257 -5.40 10.33 -22.35
CA LEU A 257 -5.25 9.73 -21.03
C LEU A 257 -6.20 8.54 -20.79
N ALA A 258 -7.44 8.62 -21.26
CA ALA A 258 -8.45 7.57 -21.06
C ALA A 258 -8.06 6.19 -21.58
N SER A 259 -7.30 6.12 -22.66
CA SER A 259 -6.89 4.88 -23.34
C SER A 259 -5.48 4.40 -22.95
N SER A 260 -4.75 5.15 -22.14
CA SER A 260 -3.37 4.80 -21.80
C SER A 260 -3.30 3.65 -20.79
N GLU A 261 -2.46 2.67 -21.07
CA GLU A 261 -2.11 1.55 -20.17
C GLU A 261 -0.96 1.93 -19.21
N LYS A 262 -0.17 2.96 -19.54
CA LYS A 262 0.98 3.46 -18.78
C LYS A 262 0.95 4.98 -18.65
N PRO A 263 -0.12 5.53 -18.03
CA PRO A 263 -0.52 6.94 -18.14
C PRO A 263 0.56 7.94 -17.75
N LEU A 264 1.38 7.66 -16.73
CA LEU A 264 2.41 8.61 -16.31
C LEU A 264 3.61 8.62 -17.24
N ALA A 265 3.97 7.48 -17.84
CA ALA A 265 5.04 7.43 -18.83
C ALA A 265 4.62 8.09 -20.14
N ASP A 266 3.38 7.87 -20.57
CA ASP A 266 2.82 8.48 -21.77
C ASP A 266 2.67 10.00 -21.58
N ALA A 267 2.19 10.47 -20.41
CA ALA A 267 2.15 11.88 -20.08
C ALA A 267 3.54 12.53 -20.11
N ALA A 268 4.54 11.91 -19.46
CA ALA A 268 5.91 12.39 -19.49
C ALA A 268 6.49 12.41 -20.92
N GLY A 269 6.13 11.41 -21.72
CA GLY A 269 6.51 11.34 -23.14
C GLY A 269 5.96 12.50 -23.97
N ALA A 270 4.75 12.99 -23.63
CA ALA A 270 4.11 14.09 -24.35
C ALA A 270 4.90 15.41 -24.23
N PHE A 271 5.51 15.70 -23.06
CA PHE A 271 6.23 16.97 -22.85
C PHE A 271 7.75 16.86 -22.68
N MET A 272 8.29 15.67 -22.33
CA MET A 272 9.75 15.44 -22.24
C MET A 272 10.26 14.49 -23.35
N GLY A 273 9.39 14.04 -24.24
CA GLY A 273 9.74 13.09 -25.28
C GLY A 273 10.15 11.71 -24.76
N PRO A 274 10.91 10.92 -25.54
CA PRO A 274 11.30 9.55 -25.19
C PRO A 274 12.08 9.46 -23.87
N PHE A 275 12.85 10.48 -23.52
CA PHE A 275 13.57 10.54 -22.25
C PHE A 275 12.60 10.54 -21.06
N GLY A 276 11.54 11.37 -21.11
CA GLY A 276 10.53 11.44 -20.06
C GLY A 276 9.78 10.13 -19.89
N ALA A 277 9.33 9.53 -21.02
CA ALA A 277 8.66 8.24 -21.00
C ALA A 277 9.53 7.14 -20.36
N THR A 278 10.80 7.10 -20.71
CA THR A 278 11.76 6.13 -20.17
C THR A 278 12.03 6.37 -18.69
N LEU A 279 12.26 7.62 -18.27
CA LEU A 279 12.51 7.99 -16.89
C LEU A 279 11.35 7.56 -15.98
N ILE A 280 10.12 7.91 -16.35
CA ILE A 280 8.93 7.53 -15.58
C ILE A 280 8.65 6.04 -15.67
N GLY A 281 8.84 5.42 -16.83
CA GLY A 281 8.68 3.98 -17.01
C GLY A 281 9.62 3.17 -16.12
N VAL A 282 10.90 3.51 -16.09
CA VAL A 282 11.89 2.88 -15.18
C VAL A 282 11.52 3.14 -13.73
N GLY A 283 11.13 4.37 -13.38
CA GLY A 283 10.66 4.72 -12.04
C GLY A 283 9.45 3.88 -11.60
N ALA A 284 8.48 3.66 -12.49
CA ALA A 284 7.33 2.79 -12.25
C ALA A 284 7.74 1.33 -12.01
N ILE A 285 8.58 0.78 -12.89
CA ILE A 285 9.09 -0.60 -12.77
C ILE A 285 9.80 -0.79 -11.43
N VAL A 286 10.72 0.11 -11.09
CA VAL A 286 11.47 0.10 -9.82
C VAL A 286 10.52 0.19 -8.62
N SER A 287 9.54 1.09 -8.68
CA SER A 287 8.52 1.26 -7.63
C SER A 287 7.70 -0.01 -7.43
N ILE A 288 7.21 -0.59 -8.52
CA ILE A 288 6.36 -1.77 -8.48
C ILE A 288 7.15 -2.99 -7.98
N LEU A 289 8.37 -3.20 -8.46
CA LEU A 289 9.25 -4.28 -7.99
C LEU A 289 9.55 -4.17 -6.49
N GLY A 290 9.80 -2.95 -5.98
CA GLY A 290 9.98 -2.70 -4.57
C GLY A 290 8.75 -3.06 -3.73
N ASN A 291 7.57 -2.70 -4.23
CA ASN A 291 6.29 -3.06 -3.61
C ASN A 291 6.01 -4.57 -3.64
N LEU A 292 6.30 -5.25 -4.75
CA LEU A 292 6.18 -6.69 -4.88
C LEU A 292 7.09 -7.41 -3.88
N ASN A 293 8.37 -6.98 -3.76
CA ASN A 293 9.33 -7.56 -2.83
C ASN A 293 8.87 -7.40 -1.37
N GLY A 294 8.59 -6.17 -0.93
CA GLY A 294 8.11 -5.90 0.43
C GLY A 294 6.75 -6.53 0.72
N GLY A 295 5.87 -6.58 -0.30
CA GLY A 295 4.59 -7.25 -0.25
C GLY A 295 4.71 -8.75 0.04
N LEU A 296 5.55 -9.46 -0.70
CA LEU A 296 5.80 -10.89 -0.53
C LEU A 296 6.49 -11.18 0.82
N LEU A 297 7.45 -10.32 1.22
CA LEU A 297 8.12 -10.40 2.51
C LEU A 297 7.10 -10.40 3.65
N SER A 298 6.21 -9.40 3.70
CA SER A 298 5.19 -9.30 4.74
C SER A 298 4.12 -10.39 4.63
N ALA A 299 3.66 -10.71 3.42
CA ALA A 299 2.63 -11.73 3.18
C ALA A 299 3.02 -13.10 3.72
N SER A 300 4.28 -13.52 3.52
CA SER A 300 4.76 -14.83 3.97
C SER A 300 4.93 -14.94 5.49
N ARG A 301 5.03 -13.82 6.23
CA ARG A 301 5.14 -13.80 7.70
C ARG A 301 3.81 -13.89 8.41
N ILE A 302 2.71 -13.60 7.71
CA ILE A 302 1.35 -13.67 8.31
C ILE A 302 0.99 -15.12 8.65
N PRO A 303 0.97 -16.10 7.70
CA PRO A 303 0.66 -17.48 8.04
C PRO A 303 1.68 -18.10 8.99
N PHE A 304 2.96 -17.69 8.94
CA PHE A 304 3.98 -18.10 9.89
C PHE A 304 3.61 -17.66 11.32
N ALA A 305 3.30 -16.38 11.53
CA ALA A 305 2.94 -15.86 12.85
C ALA A 305 1.62 -16.46 13.38
N MET A 306 0.63 -16.69 12.51
CA MET A 306 -0.62 -17.36 12.87
C MET A 306 -0.37 -18.82 13.30
N ALA A 307 0.56 -19.52 12.64
CA ALA A 307 0.94 -20.90 13.02
C ALA A 307 1.70 -20.91 14.36
N GLU A 308 2.61 -19.95 14.61
CA GLU A 308 3.28 -19.81 15.91
C GLU A 308 2.29 -19.57 17.07
N ASN A 309 1.15 -18.93 16.79
CA ASN A 309 0.08 -18.74 17.77
C ASN A 309 -0.92 -19.91 17.83
N GLY A 310 -0.68 -21.03 17.13
CA GLY A 310 -1.56 -22.19 17.10
C GLY A 310 -2.86 -21.99 16.30
N GLU A 311 -2.93 -20.96 15.47
CA GLU A 311 -4.11 -20.61 14.65
C GLU A 311 -4.08 -21.30 13.27
N LEU A 312 -2.91 -21.74 12.81
CA LEU A 312 -2.68 -22.49 11.57
C LEU A 312 -1.77 -23.71 11.83
N PRO A 313 -1.67 -24.67 10.89
CA PRO A 313 -0.84 -25.86 11.05
C PRO A 313 0.63 -25.52 11.36
N ASP A 314 1.23 -26.22 12.31
CA ASP A 314 2.62 -26.01 12.80
C ASP A 314 3.68 -26.05 11.69
N ALA A 315 3.41 -26.76 10.58
CA ALA A 315 4.30 -26.80 9.43
C ALA A 315 4.62 -25.38 8.88
N LEU A 316 3.67 -24.44 8.95
CA LEU A 316 3.85 -23.07 8.50
C LEU A 316 4.76 -22.25 9.42
N ALA A 317 4.94 -22.66 10.68
CA ALA A 317 5.88 -22.08 11.64
C ALA A 317 7.32 -22.61 11.45
N SER A 318 7.57 -23.47 10.46
CA SER A 318 8.88 -24.05 10.21
C SER A 318 9.85 -23.04 9.60
N THR A 319 11.05 -22.92 10.19
CA THR A 319 12.14 -22.10 9.67
C THR A 319 13.23 -22.96 8.99
N HIS A 320 13.80 -22.43 7.90
CA HIS A 320 14.88 -23.10 7.19
C HIS A 320 16.18 -23.06 8.01
N ARG A 321 16.87 -24.21 8.16
CA ARG A 321 18.06 -24.36 9.04
C ARG A 321 19.21 -23.38 8.73
N LYS A 322 19.47 -23.07 7.46
CA LYS A 322 20.59 -22.22 7.02
C LYS A 322 20.19 -20.74 6.91
N PHE A 323 18.99 -20.45 6.41
CA PHE A 323 18.58 -19.09 6.09
C PHE A 323 17.69 -18.45 7.17
N HIS A 324 17.22 -19.23 8.14
CA HIS A 324 16.34 -18.80 9.23
C HIS A 324 15.09 -18.06 8.74
N THR A 325 14.57 -18.47 7.57
CA THR A 325 13.38 -17.90 6.92
C THR A 325 12.21 -18.89 6.97
N PRO A 326 10.95 -18.45 7.04
CA PRO A 326 9.77 -19.30 7.08
C PRO A 326 9.47 -19.90 5.70
N TRP A 327 10.25 -20.88 5.28
CA TRP A 327 10.30 -21.37 3.92
C TRP A 327 8.97 -21.95 3.42
N ILE A 328 8.24 -22.72 4.25
CA ILE A 328 6.93 -23.28 3.86
C ILE A 328 5.93 -22.14 3.59
N SER A 329 5.86 -21.18 4.49
CA SER A 329 4.99 -19.99 4.34
C SER A 329 5.37 -19.14 3.13
N ILE A 330 6.67 -19.02 2.79
CA ILE A 330 7.15 -18.30 1.59
C ILE A 330 6.68 -19.02 0.32
N PHE A 331 6.89 -20.33 0.21
CA PHE A 331 6.51 -21.10 -0.99
C PHE A 331 4.99 -21.22 -1.13
N LEU A 332 4.25 -21.42 -0.05
CA LEU A 332 2.79 -21.44 -0.07
C LEU A 332 2.23 -20.08 -0.56
N THR A 333 2.64 -19.00 0.07
CA THR A 333 2.21 -17.63 -0.31
C THR A 333 2.61 -17.33 -1.75
N GLY A 334 3.85 -17.66 -2.14
CA GLY A 334 4.36 -17.45 -3.49
C GLY A 334 3.58 -18.24 -4.55
N GLY A 335 3.28 -19.52 -4.28
CA GLY A 335 2.49 -20.35 -5.20
C GLY A 335 1.08 -19.83 -5.42
N ILE A 336 0.36 -19.46 -4.33
CA ILE A 336 -0.97 -18.87 -4.42
C ILE A 336 -0.91 -17.53 -5.18
N THR A 337 0.09 -16.71 -4.89
CA THR A 337 0.28 -15.40 -5.54
C THR A 337 0.53 -15.55 -7.04
N ILE A 338 1.34 -16.52 -7.47
CA ILE A 338 1.57 -16.82 -8.89
C ILE A 338 0.24 -17.20 -9.55
N ALA A 339 -0.51 -18.12 -8.96
CA ALA A 339 -1.80 -18.54 -9.50
C ALA A 339 -2.76 -17.35 -9.65
N LEU A 340 -2.92 -16.56 -8.59
CA LEU A 340 -3.75 -15.36 -8.64
C LEU A 340 -3.29 -14.38 -9.74
N THR A 341 -1.98 -14.18 -9.94
CA THR A 341 -1.45 -13.26 -10.94
C THR A 341 -1.73 -13.74 -12.36
N VAL A 342 -1.57 -15.05 -12.63
CA VAL A 342 -1.80 -15.63 -13.95
C VAL A 342 -3.28 -15.57 -14.35
N TYR A 343 -4.18 -15.88 -13.41
CA TYR A 343 -5.63 -15.96 -13.67
C TYR A 343 -6.39 -14.64 -13.46
N SER A 344 -5.73 -13.56 -13.07
CA SER A 344 -6.34 -12.23 -12.92
C SER A 344 -5.73 -11.19 -13.86
N ASN A 345 -6.36 -10.02 -13.88
CA ASN A 345 -5.79 -8.80 -14.46
C ASN A 345 -5.64 -7.72 -13.37
N PHE A 346 -5.02 -6.59 -13.74
CA PHE A 346 -4.78 -5.48 -12.81
C PHE A 346 -6.05 -5.03 -12.06
N ILE A 347 -7.14 -4.76 -12.78
CA ILE A 347 -8.37 -4.23 -12.19
C ILE A 347 -9.07 -5.26 -11.29
N THR A 348 -9.19 -6.51 -11.73
CA THR A 348 -9.83 -7.57 -10.92
C THR A 348 -9.09 -7.81 -9.61
N ALA A 349 -7.76 -7.99 -9.69
CA ALA A 349 -6.93 -8.21 -8.50
C ALA A 349 -6.94 -7.00 -7.54
N LEU A 350 -6.89 -5.78 -8.09
CA LEU A 350 -6.99 -4.52 -7.35
C LEU A 350 -8.33 -4.40 -6.63
N THR A 351 -9.43 -4.71 -7.31
CA THR A 351 -10.78 -4.61 -6.73
C THR A 351 -10.93 -5.58 -5.55
N ILE A 352 -10.51 -6.84 -5.71
CA ILE A 352 -10.53 -7.83 -4.63
C ILE A 352 -9.67 -7.34 -3.46
N ALA A 353 -8.44 -6.87 -3.72
CA ALA A 353 -7.55 -6.35 -2.70
C ALA A 353 -8.18 -5.17 -1.94
N THR A 354 -8.86 -4.26 -2.65
CA THR A 354 -9.47 -3.07 -2.05
C THR A 354 -10.67 -3.44 -1.17
N ILE A 355 -11.59 -4.27 -1.67
CA ILE A 355 -12.77 -4.70 -0.90
C ILE A 355 -12.35 -5.44 0.36
N THR A 356 -11.45 -6.42 0.25
CA THR A 356 -10.95 -7.19 1.39
C THR A 356 -10.26 -6.28 2.42
N ARG A 357 -9.49 -5.29 1.95
CA ARG A 357 -8.80 -4.32 2.81
C ARG A 357 -9.77 -3.40 3.54
N LEU A 358 -10.86 -2.99 2.89
CA LEU A 358 -11.90 -2.19 3.54
C LEU A 358 -12.56 -2.92 4.70
N LEU A 359 -12.71 -4.25 4.63
CA LEU A 359 -13.20 -5.06 5.75
C LEU A 359 -12.22 -4.99 6.94
N VAL A 360 -10.91 -5.12 6.66
CA VAL A 360 -9.86 -4.97 7.70
C VAL A 360 -9.90 -3.57 8.32
N TYR A 361 -10.07 -2.54 7.50
CA TYR A 361 -10.17 -1.16 7.98
C TYR A 361 -11.44 -0.92 8.80
N ALA A 362 -12.58 -1.50 8.37
CA ALA A 362 -13.84 -1.39 9.10
C ALA A 362 -13.72 -1.97 10.53
N VAL A 363 -13.09 -3.15 10.68
CA VAL A 363 -12.85 -3.75 12.00
C VAL A 363 -11.92 -2.87 12.85
N THR A 364 -10.84 -2.33 12.24
CA THR A 364 -9.91 -1.43 12.95
C THR A 364 -10.62 -0.15 13.38
N CYS A 365 -11.44 0.47 12.53
CA CYS A 365 -12.22 1.65 12.90
C CYS A 365 -13.27 1.32 13.96
N ALA A 366 -13.93 0.16 13.89
CA ALA A 366 -14.90 -0.31 14.87
C ALA A 366 -14.26 -0.63 16.24
N SER A 367 -12.96 -0.92 16.29
CA SER A 367 -12.25 -1.11 17.55
C SER A 367 -12.10 0.20 18.35
N LEU A 368 -12.11 1.35 17.68
CA LEU A 368 -11.94 2.66 18.32
C LEU A 368 -13.00 2.97 19.40
N PRO A 369 -14.33 2.90 19.13
CA PRO A 369 -15.33 3.12 20.16
C PRO A 369 -15.25 2.08 21.29
N VAL A 370 -14.83 0.83 21.01
CA VAL A 370 -14.62 -0.20 22.02
C VAL A 370 -13.49 0.22 22.97
N PHE A 371 -12.34 0.64 22.44
CA PHE A 371 -11.22 1.09 23.26
C PHE A 371 -11.49 2.38 24.02
N ARG A 372 -12.31 3.29 23.50
CA ARG A 372 -12.70 4.50 24.19
C ARG A 372 -13.61 4.24 25.41
N ARG A 373 -14.35 3.14 25.39
CA ARG A 373 -15.27 2.74 26.49
C ARG A 373 -14.58 1.89 27.56
N ARG A 374 -13.49 1.21 27.23
CA ARG A 374 -12.76 0.34 28.16
C ARG A 374 -11.78 1.14 29.00
N THR A 375 -11.78 0.90 30.30
CA THR A 375 -10.86 1.52 31.27
C THR A 375 -9.53 0.78 31.43
N ASN A 376 -9.49 -0.49 31.00
CA ASN A 376 -8.32 -1.37 31.09
C ASN A 376 -7.42 -1.34 29.86
N VAL A 377 -7.63 -0.42 28.92
CA VAL A 377 -6.80 -0.24 27.71
C VAL A 377 -5.93 0.99 27.89
N PRO A 378 -4.67 0.99 27.42
CA PRO A 378 -3.79 2.16 27.52
C PRO A 378 -4.42 3.44 26.95
N GLU A 379 -4.13 4.57 27.57
CA GLU A 379 -4.59 5.86 27.07
C GLU A 379 -3.97 6.18 25.71
N ALA A 380 -4.79 6.78 24.82
CA ALA A 380 -4.34 7.22 23.52
C ALA A 380 -3.40 8.43 23.63
N GLY A 381 -2.27 8.37 22.96
CA GLY A 381 -1.38 9.52 22.79
C GLY A 381 -1.91 10.56 21.80
N PHE A 382 -2.87 10.17 20.96
CA PHE A 382 -3.59 11.02 20.00
C PHE A 382 -5.08 10.70 20.04
N LYS A 383 -5.95 11.70 20.04
CA LYS A 383 -7.41 11.54 19.98
C LYS A 383 -7.96 12.13 18.69
N ALA A 384 -8.56 11.29 17.85
CA ALA A 384 -9.12 11.70 16.58
C ALA A 384 -10.40 12.55 16.79
N PRO A 385 -10.52 13.71 16.12
CA PRO A 385 -11.69 14.59 16.29
C PRO A 385 -12.99 13.93 15.80
N VAL A 386 -12.93 13.08 14.79
CA VAL A 386 -14.09 12.38 14.21
C VAL A 386 -14.69 11.33 15.15
N GLY A 387 -13.93 10.84 16.10
CA GLY A 387 -14.41 9.83 17.06
C GLY A 387 -15.44 10.36 18.07
N ILE A 388 -15.64 11.67 18.18
CA ILE A 388 -16.67 12.27 19.06
C ILE A 388 -18.07 11.97 18.50
N ALA A 389 -18.24 12.01 17.18
CA ALA A 389 -19.51 11.70 16.52
C ALA A 389 -19.91 10.21 16.65
N LEU A 390 -18.94 9.28 16.61
CA LEU A 390 -19.16 7.85 16.81
C LEU A 390 -19.36 7.46 18.29
N SER A 391 -18.88 8.25 19.25
CA SER A 391 -19.07 8.00 20.68
C SER A 391 -20.45 8.46 21.18
N SER A 392 -21.14 9.30 20.43
CA SER A 392 -22.50 9.79 20.78
C SER A 392 -23.62 8.81 20.39
N PHE A 393 -23.36 7.79 19.59
CA PHE A 393 -24.28 6.66 19.47
C PHE A 393 -24.25 5.84 20.77
N ARG A 394 -24.91 6.34 21.81
CA ARG A 394 -25.34 5.54 22.95
C ARG A 394 -26.42 4.60 22.42
N CYS A 395 -26.09 3.33 22.24
CA CYS A 395 -27.13 2.32 22.24
C CYS A 395 -27.82 2.38 23.63
N CYS A 396 -29.09 2.79 23.63
CA CYS A 396 -30.01 2.49 24.70
C CYS A 396 -30.15 0.99 24.90
#